data_6ba74827b1f60895810236bde2d95f1f
#
_entry.id   6ba74827b1f60895810236bde2d95f1f
#
_cell.length_a   1.000
_cell.length_b   1.000
_cell.length_c   1.000
_cell.angle_alpha   90.00
_cell.angle_beta   90.00
_cell.angle_gamma   90.00
#
_symmetry.space_group_name_H-M   'P 1'
#
loop_
_entity.id
_entity.type
_entity.pdbx_description
1 polymer ?
#
loop_
_entity_poly.entity_id
_entity_poly.type
_entity_poly.pdbx_seq_one_letter_code
_entity_poly.pdbx_strand_id
1 'polypeptide(L)'
;MMRPSLPDVAGLPEVRYPHFSKPWFSYVPKDGDESTHPEWFGARLVEMIRKAQPEQEIGFHSFSHVPFGCPGMTRERAIAEYNHCVQTARKLGIPTTCFVFPRNLVAYLSELRDAGFTCFRDVDELPVRFTSNKLTSVGMVLADFAGLSPRMIEPSLKEGMVSIPGSLLIRYAAGWRKYIPDSSRLRRLRKGLDRARRSGGVFHVWFHPENLYAEWPRLENVVTRFLEELGAMVRNGDLRCLTMGQLSNEFQAGLAVSPSSSSEPWRSKEIELLA
;
A
#
# COMPACT_ATOMS: atom_id res chain seq x y z
N MET A 1 -11.63 -25.78 -8.15
CA MET A 1 -10.66 -25.18 -9.05
C MET A 1 -11.38 -24.09 -9.85
N MET A 2 -11.28 -22.82 -9.39
CA MET A 2 -11.87 -21.71 -10.15
C MET A 2 -10.79 -21.24 -11.13
N ARG A 3 -11.01 -21.46 -12.41
CA ARG A 3 -10.34 -20.66 -13.43
C ARG A 3 -10.82 -19.22 -13.20
N PRO A 4 -9.93 -18.24 -12.97
CA PRO A 4 -10.34 -16.89 -13.20
C PRO A 4 -10.65 -16.81 -14.68
N SER A 5 -11.94 -16.78 -15.04
CA SER A 5 -12.30 -16.31 -16.37
C SER A 5 -11.62 -14.95 -16.47
N LEU A 6 -10.73 -14.77 -17.44
CA LEU A 6 -10.26 -13.45 -17.82
C LEU A 6 -11.51 -12.57 -17.86
N PRO A 7 -11.52 -11.42 -17.19
CA PRO A 7 -12.68 -10.57 -17.20
C PRO A 7 -13.03 -10.33 -18.64
N ASP A 8 -14.31 -10.32 -18.92
CA ASP A 8 -14.82 -9.91 -20.23
C ASP A 8 -14.55 -8.41 -20.38
N VAL A 9 -13.30 -8.10 -20.70
CA VAL A 9 -12.83 -6.74 -21.02
C VAL A 9 -13.03 -6.45 -22.51
N ALA A 10 -13.61 -7.41 -23.24
CA ALA A 10 -14.01 -7.21 -24.62
C ALA A 10 -15.05 -6.09 -24.68
N GLY A 11 -14.72 -5.01 -25.34
CA GLY A 11 -15.56 -3.80 -25.46
C GLY A 11 -15.17 -2.63 -24.56
N LEU A 12 -14.27 -2.82 -23.58
CA LEU A 12 -13.71 -1.68 -22.85
C LEU A 12 -12.56 -1.04 -23.63
N PRO A 13 -12.42 0.30 -23.59
CA PRO A 13 -11.31 0.99 -24.24
C PRO A 13 -9.97 0.44 -23.79
N GLU A 14 -9.05 0.27 -24.74
CA GLU A 14 -7.71 -0.21 -24.43
C GLU A 14 -6.90 0.83 -23.68
N VAL A 15 -6.35 0.48 -22.53
CA VAL A 15 -5.47 1.38 -21.78
C VAL A 15 -4.06 1.32 -22.37
N ARG A 16 -3.55 2.47 -22.78
CA ARG A 16 -2.17 2.61 -23.24
C ARG A 16 -1.33 3.24 -22.14
N TYR A 17 -0.45 2.44 -21.59
CA TYR A 17 0.55 2.98 -20.68
C TYR A 17 1.78 3.45 -21.47
N PRO A 18 2.25 4.70 -21.31
CA PRO A 18 3.28 5.29 -22.17
C PRO A 18 4.60 4.51 -22.24
N HIS A 19 4.88 3.66 -21.26
CA HIS A 19 6.11 2.88 -21.18
C HIS A 19 5.99 1.45 -21.72
N PHE A 20 4.81 1.05 -22.23
CA PHE A 20 4.60 -0.26 -22.84
C PHE A 20 4.36 -0.11 -24.34
N SER A 21 5.08 -0.91 -25.11
CA SER A 21 4.96 -0.93 -26.59
C SER A 21 3.74 -1.72 -27.07
N LYS A 22 3.15 -2.55 -26.20
CA LYS A 22 2.01 -3.41 -26.51
C LYS A 22 0.80 -3.01 -25.65
N PRO A 23 -0.41 -3.38 -26.07
CA PRO A 23 -1.61 -3.24 -25.28
C PRO A 23 -1.46 -3.88 -23.89
N TRP A 24 -2.06 -3.27 -22.86
CA TRP A 24 -1.93 -3.71 -21.46
C TRP A 24 -2.23 -5.20 -21.29
N PHE A 25 -3.35 -5.67 -21.88
CA PHE A 25 -3.80 -7.05 -21.72
C PHE A 25 -3.07 -8.08 -22.60
N SER A 26 -2.22 -7.65 -23.52
CA SER A 26 -1.44 -8.57 -24.36
C SER A 26 -0.37 -9.35 -23.60
N TYR A 27 -0.11 -8.98 -22.36
CA TYR A 27 0.84 -9.66 -21.48
C TYR A 27 0.19 -10.75 -20.63
N VAL A 28 -1.14 -10.74 -20.52
CA VAL A 28 -1.87 -11.72 -19.71
C VAL A 28 -1.90 -13.07 -20.45
N PRO A 29 -1.55 -14.19 -19.78
CA PRO A 29 -1.67 -15.51 -20.39
C PRO A 29 -3.11 -15.78 -20.83
N LYS A 30 -3.29 -16.27 -22.07
CA LYS A 30 -4.61 -16.63 -22.57
C LYS A 30 -5.16 -17.89 -21.93
N ASP A 31 -4.27 -18.80 -21.59
CA ASP A 31 -4.57 -20.09 -20.98
C ASP A 31 -3.60 -20.36 -19.82
N GLY A 32 -4.03 -21.19 -18.88
CA GLY A 32 -3.17 -21.60 -17.77
C GLY A 32 -3.84 -21.47 -16.40
N ASP A 33 -3.08 -21.79 -15.38
CA ASP A 33 -3.46 -21.71 -13.97
C ASP A 33 -2.23 -21.42 -13.10
N GLU A 34 -2.35 -21.49 -11.78
CA GLU A 34 -1.27 -21.25 -10.83
C GLU A 34 -0.10 -22.24 -10.97
N SER A 35 -0.31 -23.42 -11.54
CA SER A 35 0.75 -24.41 -11.77
C SER A 35 1.60 -24.09 -12.99
N THR A 36 1.00 -23.45 -13.99
CA THR A 36 1.67 -23.10 -15.25
C THR A 36 2.17 -21.65 -15.26
N HIS A 37 1.47 -20.75 -14.56
CA HIS A 37 1.75 -19.32 -14.50
C HIS A 37 1.60 -18.77 -13.08
N PRO A 38 2.44 -19.21 -12.11
CA PRO A 38 2.32 -18.79 -10.70
C PRO A 38 2.50 -17.27 -10.50
N GLU A 39 3.15 -16.58 -11.42
CA GLU A 39 3.31 -15.13 -11.42
C GLU A 39 2.02 -14.36 -11.72
N TRP A 40 1.01 -15.04 -12.29
CA TRP A 40 -0.29 -14.45 -12.65
C TRP A 40 -1.44 -14.93 -11.76
N PHE A 41 -1.25 -16.03 -11.06
CA PHE A 41 -2.31 -16.67 -10.27
C PHE A 41 -1.82 -16.91 -8.84
N GLY A 42 -2.43 -16.26 -7.87
CA GLY A 42 -1.97 -16.28 -6.47
C GLY A 42 -3.00 -16.79 -5.47
N ALA A 43 -3.89 -17.71 -5.85
CA ALA A 43 -4.91 -18.26 -4.95
C ALA A 43 -4.29 -18.89 -3.69
N ARG A 44 -3.21 -19.65 -3.86
CA ARG A 44 -2.46 -20.27 -2.76
C ARG A 44 -1.80 -19.24 -1.84
N LEU A 45 -1.30 -18.14 -2.40
CA LEU A 45 -0.77 -17.02 -1.63
C LEU A 45 -1.83 -16.37 -0.75
N VAL A 46 -3.04 -16.15 -1.28
CA VAL A 46 -4.18 -15.64 -0.50
C VAL A 46 -4.49 -16.57 0.68
N GLU A 47 -4.52 -17.88 0.46
CA GLU A 47 -4.73 -18.85 1.54
C GLU A 47 -3.61 -18.83 2.59
N MET A 48 -2.37 -18.68 2.16
CA MET A 48 -1.21 -18.57 3.08
C MET A 48 -1.30 -17.30 3.93
N ILE A 49 -1.65 -16.17 3.33
CA ILE A 49 -1.82 -14.89 4.03
C ILE A 49 -2.95 -14.99 5.06
N ARG A 50 -4.07 -15.61 4.71
CA ARG A 50 -5.20 -15.81 5.64
C ARG A 50 -4.88 -16.69 6.83
N LYS A 51 -3.90 -17.58 6.71
CA LYS A 51 -3.41 -18.46 7.81
C LYS A 51 -2.30 -17.82 8.63
N ALA A 52 -1.74 -16.71 8.19
CA ALA A 52 -0.65 -16.03 8.89
C ALA A 52 -1.11 -15.44 10.22
N GLN A 53 -0.22 -15.45 11.20
CA GLN A 53 -0.43 -14.80 12.49
C GLN A 53 0.68 -13.76 12.72
N PRO A 54 0.33 -12.57 13.21
CA PRO A 54 -1.03 -12.05 13.45
C PRO A 54 -1.87 -11.97 12.16
N GLU A 55 -3.18 -11.86 12.32
CA GLU A 55 -4.11 -11.76 11.17
C GLU A 55 -3.71 -10.60 10.24
N GLN A 56 -3.71 -10.90 8.94
CA GLN A 56 -3.31 -9.96 7.90
C GLN A 56 -4.54 -9.44 7.14
N GLU A 57 -4.58 -8.15 6.85
CA GLU A 57 -5.56 -7.58 5.95
C GLU A 57 -5.16 -7.83 4.49
N ILE A 58 -6.11 -8.29 3.68
CA ILE A 58 -5.93 -8.43 2.24
C ILE A 58 -6.68 -7.29 1.57
N GLY A 59 -5.95 -6.37 0.97
CA GLY A 59 -6.49 -5.26 0.18
C GLY A 59 -6.42 -5.54 -1.32
N PHE A 60 -6.95 -4.60 -2.11
CA PHE A 60 -7.01 -4.70 -3.56
C PHE A 60 -6.04 -3.73 -4.23
N HIS A 61 -5.46 -4.18 -5.34
CA HIS A 61 -4.52 -3.40 -6.16
C HIS A 61 -4.98 -3.36 -7.62
N SER A 62 -6.24 -3.00 -7.83
CA SER A 62 -7.09 -3.20 -9.02
C SER A 62 -7.28 -4.69 -9.37
N PHE A 63 -8.10 -4.96 -10.36
CA PHE A 63 -8.33 -6.31 -10.84
C PHE A 63 -7.27 -6.73 -11.87
N SER A 64 -6.97 -5.87 -12.82
CA SER A 64 -6.03 -6.13 -13.91
C SER A 64 -4.71 -5.36 -13.79
N HIS A 65 -4.44 -4.77 -12.62
CA HIS A 65 -3.27 -3.92 -12.36
C HIS A 65 -3.17 -2.70 -13.28
N VAL A 66 -4.30 -2.23 -13.85
CA VAL A 66 -4.33 -1.08 -14.75
C VAL A 66 -4.06 0.23 -13.99
N PRO A 67 -3.21 1.13 -14.53
CA PRO A 67 -2.96 2.43 -13.91
C PRO A 67 -4.14 3.39 -14.16
N PHE A 68 -4.82 3.83 -13.10
CA PHE A 68 -6.05 4.63 -13.16
C PHE A 68 -5.86 6.05 -13.69
N GLY A 69 -4.71 6.66 -13.48
CA GLY A 69 -4.41 8.01 -13.96
C GLY A 69 -3.82 8.09 -15.38
N CYS A 70 -3.88 7.00 -16.16
CA CYS A 70 -3.29 6.97 -17.50
C CYS A 70 -4.27 7.44 -18.58
N PRO A 71 -3.74 7.98 -19.70
CA PRO A 71 -4.53 8.22 -20.91
C PRO A 71 -5.24 6.93 -21.37
N GLY A 72 -6.49 7.04 -21.76
CA GLY A 72 -7.32 5.90 -22.15
C GLY A 72 -8.05 5.21 -21.01
N MET A 73 -7.77 5.57 -19.76
CA MET A 73 -8.61 5.18 -18.63
C MET A 73 -9.89 6.00 -18.66
N THR A 74 -11.03 5.33 -18.60
CA THR A 74 -12.35 5.96 -18.56
C THR A 74 -13.08 5.63 -17.26
N ARG A 75 -14.14 6.36 -16.97
CA ARG A 75 -15.00 6.11 -15.80
C ARG A 75 -15.63 4.71 -15.84
N GLU A 76 -16.14 4.31 -17.00
CA GLU A 76 -16.76 3.00 -17.21
C GLU A 76 -15.77 1.87 -16.94
N ARG A 77 -14.52 2.06 -17.38
CA ARG A 77 -13.45 1.10 -17.10
C ARG A 77 -13.09 1.05 -15.62
N ALA A 78 -13.02 2.19 -14.93
CA ALA A 78 -12.78 2.23 -13.49
C ALA A 78 -13.87 1.48 -12.73
N ILE A 79 -15.13 1.70 -13.08
CA ILE A 79 -16.29 0.97 -12.51
C ILE A 79 -16.15 -0.53 -12.75
N ALA A 80 -15.79 -0.96 -13.97
CA ALA A 80 -15.60 -2.37 -14.30
C ALA A 80 -14.48 -3.01 -13.46
N GLU A 81 -13.32 -2.35 -13.33
CA GLU A 81 -12.19 -2.79 -12.49
C GLU A 81 -12.63 -2.98 -11.03
N TYR A 82 -13.33 -2.00 -10.46
CA TYR A 82 -13.81 -2.07 -9.08
C TYR A 82 -14.86 -3.15 -8.89
N ASN A 83 -15.80 -3.31 -9.82
CA ASN A 83 -16.79 -4.37 -9.76
C ASN A 83 -16.15 -5.78 -9.81
N HIS A 84 -15.11 -5.97 -10.61
CA HIS A 84 -14.36 -7.22 -10.64
C HIS A 84 -13.59 -7.46 -9.32
N CYS A 85 -13.04 -6.42 -8.70
CA CYS A 85 -12.47 -6.51 -7.36
C CYS A 85 -13.52 -6.97 -6.34
N VAL A 86 -14.71 -6.35 -6.33
CA VAL A 86 -15.82 -6.72 -5.43
C VAL A 86 -16.30 -8.14 -5.66
N GLN A 87 -16.45 -8.56 -6.91
CA GLN A 87 -16.83 -9.94 -7.23
C GLN A 87 -15.77 -10.96 -6.75
N THR A 88 -14.49 -10.63 -6.93
CA THR A 88 -13.37 -11.46 -6.45
C THR A 88 -13.36 -11.51 -4.93
N ALA A 89 -13.56 -10.37 -4.27
CA ALA A 89 -13.67 -10.27 -2.82
C ALA A 89 -14.75 -11.21 -2.28
N ARG A 90 -15.95 -11.15 -2.86
CA ARG A 90 -17.08 -12.04 -2.48
C ARG A 90 -16.77 -13.51 -2.66
N LYS A 91 -16.15 -13.88 -3.80
CA LYS A 91 -15.75 -15.27 -4.08
C LYS A 91 -14.72 -15.80 -3.08
N LEU A 92 -13.81 -14.95 -2.63
CA LEU A 92 -12.74 -15.31 -1.71
C LEU A 92 -13.09 -15.06 -0.23
N GLY A 93 -14.26 -14.47 0.08
CA GLY A 93 -14.62 -14.08 1.43
C GLY A 93 -13.67 -13.03 2.02
N ILE A 94 -13.21 -12.08 1.21
CA ILE A 94 -12.31 -10.98 1.60
C ILE A 94 -13.13 -9.69 1.70
N PRO A 95 -12.98 -8.89 2.77
CA PRO A 95 -13.63 -7.58 2.86
C PRO A 95 -13.13 -6.60 1.78
N THR A 96 -14.02 -5.78 1.22
CA THR A 96 -13.66 -4.67 0.34
C THR A 96 -13.33 -3.42 1.17
N THR A 97 -12.26 -3.45 1.94
CA THR A 97 -11.90 -2.37 2.87
C THR A 97 -10.92 -1.41 2.24
N CYS A 98 -9.74 -1.89 1.87
CA CYS A 98 -8.66 -1.02 1.41
C CYS A 98 -8.28 -1.25 -0.05
N PHE A 99 -7.88 -0.16 -0.70
CA PHE A 99 -7.44 -0.15 -2.09
C PHE A 99 -6.10 0.55 -2.24
N VAL A 100 -5.21 -0.01 -3.06
CA VAL A 100 -3.93 0.58 -3.41
C VAL A 100 -3.89 0.80 -4.92
N PHE A 101 -3.68 2.03 -5.36
CA PHE A 101 -3.67 2.33 -6.78
C PHE A 101 -2.40 1.86 -7.47
N PRO A 102 -2.48 1.12 -8.59
CA PRO A 102 -1.31 0.79 -9.40
C PRO A 102 -0.53 2.04 -9.79
N ARG A 103 0.79 1.98 -9.63
CA ARG A 103 1.70 3.11 -9.90
C ARG A 103 1.42 4.37 -9.07
N ASN A 104 0.66 4.29 -7.99
CA ASN A 104 0.21 5.45 -7.19
C ASN A 104 -0.56 6.51 -8.02
N LEU A 105 -1.19 6.11 -9.11
CA LEU A 105 -1.99 6.99 -9.95
C LEU A 105 -3.44 7.00 -9.45
N VAL A 106 -3.67 7.82 -8.45
CA VAL A 106 -4.98 7.96 -7.80
C VAL A 106 -5.96 8.71 -8.70
N ALA A 107 -7.08 8.07 -9.03
CA ALA A 107 -8.16 8.65 -9.82
C ALA A 107 -9.47 7.88 -9.59
N TYR A 108 -10.61 8.45 -9.96
CA TYR A 108 -11.93 7.81 -9.87
C TYR A 108 -12.31 7.39 -8.44
N LEU A 109 -12.05 8.26 -7.47
CA LEU A 109 -12.29 7.99 -6.05
C LEU A 109 -13.78 7.85 -5.71
N SER A 110 -14.66 8.62 -6.35
CA SER A 110 -16.10 8.50 -6.17
C SER A 110 -16.61 7.11 -6.57
N GLU A 111 -16.12 6.56 -7.67
CA GLU A 111 -16.45 5.23 -8.16
C GLU A 111 -15.90 4.12 -7.24
N LEU A 112 -14.72 4.35 -6.66
CA LEU A 112 -14.12 3.44 -5.68
C LEU A 112 -14.97 3.37 -4.40
N ARG A 113 -15.39 4.53 -3.89
CA ARG A 113 -16.30 4.62 -2.73
C ARG A 113 -17.63 3.92 -3.04
N ASP A 114 -18.22 4.18 -4.20
CA ASP A 114 -19.51 3.63 -4.59
C ASP A 114 -19.43 2.10 -4.78
N ALA A 115 -18.25 1.56 -5.05
CA ALA A 115 -17.98 0.12 -5.04
C ALA A 115 -17.83 -0.47 -3.62
N GLY A 116 -17.86 0.35 -2.57
CA GLY A 116 -17.86 -0.07 -1.17
C GLY A 116 -16.51 -0.10 -0.47
N PHE A 117 -15.46 0.47 -1.07
CA PHE A 117 -14.18 0.65 -0.39
C PHE A 117 -14.23 1.82 0.59
N THR A 118 -13.56 1.67 1.73
CA THR A 118 -13.61 2.65 2.83
C THR A 118 -12.32 3.46 2.98
N CYS A 119 -11.19 2.92 2.54
CA CYS A 119 -9.91 3.61 2.56
C CYS A 119 -9.04 3.24 1.36
N PHE A 120 -8.06 4.10 1.10
CA PHE A 120 -7.07 3.86 0.05
C PHE A 120 -5.70 4.39 0.44
N ARG A 121 -4.65 3.77 -0.14
CA ARG A 121 -3.31 4.33 -0.05
C ARG A 121 -3.16 5.47 -1.04
N ASP A 122 -2.86 6.63 -0.50
CA ASP A 122 -2.59 7.83 -1.27
C ASP A 122 -1.09 7.95 -1.64
N VAL A 123 -0.77 9.01 -2.36
CA VAL A 123 0.60 9.33 -2.77
C VAL A 123 1.48 9.55 -1.54
N ASP A 124 2.71 9.05 -1.62
CA ASP A 124 3.65 9.11 -0.51
C ASP A 124 3.94 10.54 -0.04
N GLU A 125 4.04 10.72 1.26
CA GLU A 125 4.57 11.92 1.91
C GLU A 125 6.10 11.97 1.74
N LEU A 126 6.56 12.54 0.64
CA LEU A 126 8.00 12.63 0.35
C LEU A 126 8.68 13.69 1.22
N PRO A 127 9.85 13.40 1.80
CA PRO A 127 10.59 14.37 2.59
C PRO A 127 11.11 15.53 1.74
N VAL A 128 11.27 15.31 0.43
CA VAL A 128 11.76 16.30 -0.54
C VAL A 128 10.95 16.15 -1.82
N ARG A 129 10.33 17.24 -2.26
CA ARG A 129 9.69 17.36 -3.57
C ARG A 129 10.41 18.43 -4.38
N PHE A 130 10.89 18.07 -5.54
CA PHE A 130 11.45 19.00 -6.51
C PHE A 130 10.51 19.14 -7.71
N THR A 131 10.69 20.17 -8.50
CA THR A 131 9.90 20.44 -9.72
C THR A 131 10.11 19.38 -10.80
N SER A 132 11.19 18.61 -10.75
CA SER A 132 11.49 17.54 -11.69
C SER A 132 11.52 16.17 -11.00
N ASN A 133 10.91 15.18 -11.63
CA ASN A 133 10.91 13.80 -11.16
C ASN A 133 12.32 13.20 -11.00
N LYS A 134 13.28 13.62 -11.86
CA LYS A 134 14.67 13.18 -11.78
C LYS A 134 15.36 13.72 -10.53
N LEU A 135 15.20 15.02 -10.25
CA LEU A 135 15.76 15.65 -9.03
C LEU A 135 15.13 15.08 -7.75
N THR A 136 13.83 14.82 -7.77
CA THR A 136 13.14 14.15 -6.66
C THR A 136 13.73 12.76 -6.41
N SER A 137 13.98 11.99 -7.47
CA SER A 137 14.61 10.65 -7.37
C SER A 137 16.02 10.72 -6.78
N VAL A 138 16.84 11.68 -7.19
CA VAL A 138 18.18 11.90 -6.65
C VAL A 138 18.10 12.30 -5.17
N GLY A 139 17.23 13.26 -4.84
CA GLY A 139 17.01 13.70 -3.46
C GLY A 139 16.57 12.54 -2.54
N MET A 140 15.75 11.64 -3.04
CA MET A 140 15.34 10.45 -2.29
C MET A 140 16.49 9.46 -2.06
N VAL A 141 17.38 9.27 -3.05
CA VAL A 141 18.58 8.43 -2.89
C VAL A 141 19.53 9.06 -1.86
N LEU A 142 19.73 10.37 -1.90
CA LEU A 142 20.55 11.08 -0.92
C LEU A 142 19.94 10.98 0.49
N ALA A 143 18.62 11.06 0.62
CA ALA A 143 17.92 10.87 1.88
C ALA A 143 18.11 9.45 2.43
N ASP A 144 18.12 8.44 1.55
CA ASP A 144 18.38 7.04 1.92
C ASP A 144 19.85 6.88 2.39
N PHE A 145 20.83 7.48 1.68
CA PHE A 145 22.24 7.46 2.10
C PHE A 145 22.47 8.13 3.45
N ALA A 146 21.90 9.31 3.65
CA ALA A 146 22.02 10.07 4.89
C ALA A 146 21.20 9.47 6.05
N GLY A 147 20.34 8.51 5.78
CA GLY A 147 19.43 7.94 6.77
C GLY A 147 18.51 9.00 7.37
N LEU A 148 17.95 9.88 6.51
CA LEU A 148 17.05 10.94 6.96
C LEU A 148 15.76 10.37 7.52
N SER A 149 15.23 11.03 8.56
CA SER A 149 13.95 10.62 9.17
C SER A 149 12.80 10.71 8.16
N PRO A 150 11.97 9.68 8.03
CA PRO A 150 10.76 9.76 7.23
C PRO A 150 9.74 10.71 7.88
N ARG A 151 8.80 11.20 7.08
CA ARG A 151 7.66 11.95 7.60
C ARG A 151 6.64 11.01 8.22
N MET A 152 5.97 11.47 9.27
CA MET A 152 4.73 10.84 9.71
C MET A 152 3.62 11.30 8.78
N ILE A 153 2.65 10.45 8.58
CA ILE A 153 1.47 10.79 7.79
C ILE A 153 0.29 11.09 8.72
N GLU A 154 -0.62 11.89 8.20
CA GLU A 154 -1.91 12.14 8.83
C GLU A 154 -3.00 11.64 7.88
N PRO A 155 -3.83 10.67 8.31
CA PRO A 155 -4.99 10.26 7.55
C PRO A 155 -5.93 11.46 7.33
N SER A 156 -6.61 11.50 6.20
CA SER A 156 -7.56 12.57 5.88
C SER A 156 -8.76 12.01 5.11
N LEU A 157 -9.86 12.75 5.06
CA LEU A 157 -10.99 12.37 4.22
C LEU A 157 -10.82 12.93 2.82
N LYS A 158 -10.98 12.05 1.81
CA LYS A 158 -11.07 12.42 0.39
C LYS A 158 -12.23 11.66 -0.24
N GLU A 159 -13.16 12.37 -0.84
CA GLU A 159 -14.36 11.80 -1.48
C GLU A 159 -15.14 10.83 -0.55
N GLY A 160 -15.14 11.09 0.76
CA GLY A 160 -15.81 10.25 1.75
C GLY A 160 -15.07 8.97 2.17
N MET A 161 -13.84 8.77 1.70
CA MET A 161 -12.97 7.66 2.10
C MET A 161 -11.77 8.17 2.88
N VAL A 162 -11.16 7.30 3.69
CA VAL A 162 -9.93 7.63 4.40
C VAL A 162 -8.72 7.48 3.48
N SER A 163 -8.06 8.59 3.23
CA SER A 163 -6.79 8.70 2.50
C SER A 163 -5.64 8.46 3.46
N ILE A 164 -4.80 7.45 3.17
CA ILE A 164 -3.64 7.04 3.99
C ILE A 164 -2.39 7.10 3.13
N PRO A 165 -1.63 8.22 3.13
CA PRO A 165 -0.38 8.31 2.39
C PRO A 165 0.68 7.32 2.87
N GLY A 166 1.72 7.04 2.05
CA GLY A 166 2.90 6.30 2.49
C GLY A 166 3.96 7.20 3.10
N SER A 167 4.61 6.75 4.17
CA SER A 167 5.76 7.44 4.79
C SER A 167 7.09 7.01 4.18
N LEU A 168 7.24 5.72 3.90
CA LEU A 168 8.50 5.14 3.47
C LEU A 168 8.29 3.90 2.61
N LEU A 169 8.85 3.93 1.41
CA LEU A 169 9.03 2.76 0.56
C LEU A 169 10.36 2.08 0.89
N ILE A 170 10.32 0.78 1.24
CA ILE A 170 11.52 -0.06 1.26
C ILE A 170 11.88 -0.38 -0.19
N ARG A 171 12.92 0.31 -0.70
CA ARG A 171 13.31 0.23 -2.10
C ARG A 171 14.27 -0.92 -2.35
N TYR A 172 14.20 -1.47 -3.57
CA TYR A 172 15.18 -2.43 -4.07
C TYR A 172 16.60 -1.85 -4.05
N ALA A 173 17.59 -2.74 -3.98
CA ALA A 173 19.01 -2.39 -3.85
C ALA A 173 19.78 -2.51 -5.18
N ALA A 174 19.15 -2.20 -6.33
CA ALA A 174 19.78 -2.22 -7.64
C ALA A 174 20.20 -0.83 -8.13
N GLY A 175 21.02 -0.78 -9.18
CA GLY A 175 21.58 0.47 -9.72
C GLY A 175 22.40 1.23 -8.66
N TRP A 176 22.27 2.54 -8.59
CA TRP A 176 22.94 3.37 -7.58
C TRP A 176 22.52 3.03 -6.15
N ARG A 177 21.33 2.48 -5.93
CA ARG A 177 20.83 2.09 -4.62
C ARG A 177 21.56 0.91 -4.00
N LYS A 178 22.32 0.13 -4.79
CA LYS A 178 23.19 -0.94 -4.26
C LYS A 178 24.31 -0.42 -3.37
N TYR A 179 24.67 0.85 -3.50
CA TYR A 179 25.71 1.48 -2.69
C TYR A 179 25.18 2.08 -1.37
N ILE A 180 23.85 2.11 -1.17
CA ILE A 180 23.28 2.58 0.09
C ILE A 180 23.57 1.54 1.18
N PRO A 181 24.28 1.89 2.26
CA PRO A 181 24.57 0.95 3.34
C PRO A 181 23.28 0.44 4.00
N ASP A 182 23.25 -0.83 4.34
CA ASP A 182 22.11 -1.44 5.04
C ASP A 182 21.89 -0.78 6.43
N SER A 183 22.97 -0.36 7.08
CA SER A 183 22.91 0.45 8.30
C SER A 183 22.15 1.78 8.11
N SER A 184 22.28 2.45 6.95
CA SER A 184 21.53 3.68 6.64
C SER A 184 20.06 3.38 6.39
N ARG A 185 19.75 2.27 5.71
CA ARG A 185 18.38 1.79 5.50
C ARG A 185 17.69 1.50 6.84
N LEU A 186 18.33 0.70 7.68
CA LEU A 186 17.81 0.35 8.99
C LEU A 186 17.70 1.56 9.90
N ARG A 187 18.70 2.45 9.90
CA ARG A 187 18.64 3.73 10.65
C ARG A 187 17.42 4.56 10.26
N ARG A 188 17.08 4.59 8.99
CA ARG A 188 15.91 5.33 8.50
C ARG A 188 14.61 4.75 9.00
N LEU A 189 14.48 3.42 8.97
CA LEU A 189 13.33 2.70 9.52
C LEU A 189 13.19 2.93 11.03
N ARG A 190 14.29 2.81 11.80
CA ARG A 190 14.33 3.08 13.23
C ARG A 190 13.90 4.51 13.57
N LYS A 191 14.40 5.49 12.82
CA LYS A 191 13.98 6.90 13.01
C LYS A 191 12.49 7.08 12.76
N GLY A 192 11.91 6.30 11.85
CA GLY A 192 10.46 6.27 11.62
C GLY A 192 9.69 5.74 12.83
N LEU A 193 10.10 4.58 13.37
CA LEU A 193 9.51 4.01 14.59
C LEU A 193 9.63 4.96 15.77
N ASP A 194 10.84 5.47 16.02
CA ASP A 194 11.09 6.43 17.12
C ASP A 194 10.27 7.72 16.99
N ARG A 195 10.08 8.20 15.76
CA ARG A 195 9.26 9.38 15.53
C ARG A 195 7.80 9.09 15.77
N ALA A 196 7.27 7.98 15.27
CA ALA A 196 5.89 7.55 15.53
C ALA A 196 5.63 7.46 17.04
N ARG A 197 6.51 6.79 17.79
CA ARG A 197 6.44 6.67 19.25
C ARG A 197 6.38 8.03 19.96
N ARG A 198 7.23 8.98 19.56
CA ARG A 198 7.31 10.29 20.21
C ARG A 198 6.21 11.26 19.83
N SER A 199 5.75 11.21 18.59
CA SER A 199 4.75 12.15 18.06
C SER A 199 3.31 11.64 18.14
N GLY A 200 3.12 10.34 18.38
CA GLY A 200 1.81 9.69 18.22
C GLY A 200 1.29 9.65 16.79
N GLY A 201 2.13 9.96 15.80
CA GLY A 201 1.76 9.96 14.39
C GLY A 201 1.84 8.59 13.74
N VAL A 202 1.37 8.48 12.51
CA VAL A 202 1.37 7.23 11.74
C VAL A 202 2.63 7.11 10.90
N PHE A 203 3.32 5.98 11.03
CA PHE A 203 4.46 5.59 10.19
C PHE A 203 4.03 4.47 9.25
N HIS A 204 3.65 4.82 8.02
CA HIS A 204 3.17 3.88 7.01
C HIS A 204 4.34 3.41 6.12
N VAL A 205 4.83 2.20 6.40
CA VAL A 205 5.89 1.54 5.61
C VAL A 205 5.26 0.59 4.60
N TRP A 206 5.82 0.57 3.40
CA TRP A 206 5.36 -0.33 2.36
C TRP A 206 6.50 -0.77 1.44
N PHE A 207 6.27 -1.82 0.68
CA PHE A 207 7.21 -2.37 -0.29
C PHE A 207 6.48 -3.17 -1.37
N HIS A 208 7.16 -3.42 -2.46
CA HIS A 208 6.74 -4.40 -3.45
C HIS A 208 7.47 -5.72 -3.21
N PRO A 209 6.78 -6.88 -3.18
CA PRO A 209 7.42 -8.18 -2.99
C PRO A 209 8.55 -8.46 -3.99
N GLU A 210 8.37 -8.08 -5.26
CA GLU A 210 9.40 -8.24 -6.29
C GLU A 210 10.69 -7.45 -5.97
N ASN A 211 10.57 -6.30 -5.30
CA ASN A 211 11.75 -5.52 -4.88
C ASN A 211 12.54 -6.21 -3.77
N LEU A 212 11.87 -6.98 -2.95
CA LEU A 212 12.53 -7.79 -1.91
C LEU A 212 13.13 -9.06 -2.53
N TYR A 213 12.39 -9.76 -3.39
CA TYR A 213 12.81 -11.03 -3.95
C TYR A 213 14.13 -10.92 -4.73
N ALA A 214 14.26 -9.94 -5.62
CA ALA A 214 15.45 -9.74 -6.43
C ALA A 214 16.73 -9.49 -5.60
N GLU A 215 16.60 -8.88 -4.43
CA GLU A 215 17.72 -8.46 -3.56
C GLU A 215 17.58 -9.05 -2.14
N TRP A 216 16.84 -10.15 -2.01
CA TRP A 216 16.50 -10.72 -0.70
C TRP A 216 17.73 -11.03 0.17
N PRO A 217 18.79 -11.70 -0.31
CA PRO A 217 19.95 -11.97 0.52
C PRO A 217 20.57 -10.74 1.16
N ARG A 218 20.37 -9.57 0.54
CA ARG A 218 20.86 -8.29 1.02
C ARG A 218 19.85 -7.58 1.92
N LEU A 219 18.58 -7.58 1.53
CA LEU A 219 17.53 -6.84 2.25
C LEU A 219 16.97 -7.63 3.43
N GLU A 220 17.13 -8.95 3.46
CA GLU A 220 16.65 -9.83 4.51
C GLU A 220 17.02 -9.31 5.91
N ASN A 221 18.29 -9.04 6.16
CA ASN A 221 18.76 -8.56 7.44
C ASN A 221 18.13 -7.20 7.84
N VAL A 222 17.92 -6.30 6.88
CA VAL A 222 17.29 -5.00 7.12
C VAL A 222 15.82 -5.18 7.50
N VAL A 223 15.09 -5.99 6.73
CA VAL A 223 13.66 -6.23 6.95
C VAL A 223 13.43 -7.00 8.24
N THR A 224 14.19 -8.08 8.48
CA THR A 224 14.06 -8.90 9.69
C THR A 224 14.32 -8.06 10.94
N ARG A 225 15.43 -7.33 11.00
CA ARG A 225 15.73 -6.46 12.15
C ARG A 225 14.67 -5.39 12.37
N PHE A 226 14.17 -4.79 11.30
CA PHE A 226 13.10 -3.82 11.42
C PHE A 226 11.83 -4.43 12.02
N LEU A 227 11.43 -5.63 11.57
CA LEU A 227 10.25 -6.31 12.08
C LEU A 227 10.44 -6.79 13.54
N GLU A 228 11.63 -7.25 13.91
CA GLU A 228 11.97 -7.62 15.28
C GLU A 228 11.86 -6.41 16.24
N GLU A 229 12.42 -5.28 15.83
CA GLU A 229 12.37 -4.03 16.60
C GLU A 229 10.94 -3.49 16.72
N LEU A 230 10.18 -3.49 15.62
CA LEU A 230 8.76 -3.14 15.63
C LEU A 230 7.98 -4.06 16.58
N GLY A 231 8.19 -5.38 16.47
CA GLY A 231 7.52 -6.36 17.33
C GLY A 231 7.86 -6.17 18.82
N ALA A 232 9.11 -5.82 19.14
CA ALA A 232 9.49 -5.50 20.51
C ALA A 232 8.77 -4.24 21.01
N MET A 233 8.72 -3.17 20.23
CA MET A 233 8.03 -1.93 20.60
C MET A 233 6.52 -2.13 20.75
N VAL A 234 5.92 -2.99 19.93
CA VAL A 234 4.49 -3.35 20.07
C VAL A 234 4.24 -4.14 21.36
N ARG A 235 5.07 -5.14 21.66
CA ARG A 235 4.94 -5.93 22.92
C ARG A 235 5.14 -5.09 24.18
N ASN A 236 5.96 -4.04 24.10
CA ASN A 236 6.19 -3.12 25.22
C ASN A 236 5.10 -2.04 25.34
N GLY A 237 4.14 -1.97 24.42
CA GLY A 237 3.12 -0.93 24.41
C GLY A 237 3.60 0.42 23.89
N ASP A 238 4.81 0.49 23.34
CA ASP A 238 5.39 1.73 22.79
C ASP A 238 4.74 2.17 21.48
N LEU A 239 4.25 1.20 20.69
CA LEU A 239 3.62 1.40 19.38
C LEU A 239 2.46 0.41 19.20
N ARG A 240 1.55 0.77 18.31
CA ARG A 240 0.53 -0.11 17.78
C ARG A 240 0.81 -0.38 16.30
N CYS A 241 0.65 -1.63 15.86
CA CYS A 241 0.70 -2.01 14.46
C CYS A 241 -0.73 -2.23 13.98
N LEU A 242 -1.18 -1.40 13.04
CA LEU A 242 -2.55 -1.44 12.52
C LEU A 242 -2.54 -1.76 11.04
N THR A 243 -3.57 -2.46 10.58
CA THR A 243 -3.87 -2.53 9.14
C THR A 243 -4.45 -1.19 8.67
N MET A 244 -4.51 -0.99 7.36
CA MET A 244 -5.12 0.23 6.80
C MET A 244 -6.60 0.33 7.15
N GLY A 245 -7.32 -0.80 7.15
CA GLY A 245 -8.73 -0.84 7.52
C GLY A 245 -8.94 -0.52 9.00
N GLN A 246 -8.12 -1.06 9.90
CA GLN A 246 -8.17 -0.72 11.33
C GLN A 246 -7.91 0.77 11.55
N LEU A 247 -6.86 1.32 10.93
CA LEU A 247 -6.57 2.75 11.01
C LEU A 247 -7.73 3.60 10.47
N SER A 248 -8.32 3.18 9.35
CA SER A 248 -9.49 3.87 8.77
C SER A 248 -10.67 3.89 9.73
N ASN A 249 -11.00 2.76 10.35
CA ASN A 249 -12.11 2.66 11.30
C ASN A 249 -11.89 3.55 12.54
N GLU A 250 -10.66 3.55 13.08
CA GLU A 250 -10.33 4.39 14.24
C GLU A 250 -10.37 5.88 13.88
N PHE A 251 -9.88 6.25 12.71
CA PHE A 251 -9.93 7.63 12.24
C PHE A 251 -11.38 8.11 12.06
N GLN A 252 -12.25 7.32 11.46
CA GLN A 252 -13.67 7.64 11.30
C GLN A 252 -14.40 7.71 12.63
N ALA A 253 -14.10 6.81 13.57
CA ALA A 253 -14.67 6.84 14.91
C ALA A 253 -14.26 8.11 15.68
N GLY A 254 -13.02 8.55 15.55
CA GLY A 254 -12.54 9.81 16.14
C GLY A 254 -13.24 11.04 15.58
N LEU A 255 -13.57 11.05 14.30
CA LEU A 255 -14.34 12.11 13.66
C LEU A 255 -15.80 12.12 14.11
N ALA A 256 -16.38 10.96 14.37
CA ALA A 256 -17.76 10.84 14.83
C ALA A 256 -17.94 11.29 16.30
N VAL A 257 -16.89 11.21 17.11
CA VAL A 257 -16.92 11.56 18.54
C VAL A 257 -16.66 13.07 18.79
N SER A 258 -16.18 13.82 17.79
CA SER A 258 -15.86 15.24 17.93
C SER A 258 -16.68 16.14 17.00
N PRO A 259 -17.95 16.45 17.33
CA PRO A 259 -18.72 17.44 16.57
C PRO A 259 -18.37 18.90 16.88
N SER A 260 -17.43 19.19 17.75
CA SER A 260 -16.97 20.57 18.00
C SER A 260 -15.71 20.61 18.84
N SER A 261 -14.56 20.78 18.22
CA SER A 261 -13.51 21.69 18.69
C SER A 261 -12.25 21.56 17.84
N SER A 262 -11.82 22.69 17.32
CA SER A 262 -10.45 23.10 16.95
C SER A 262 -9.34 22.06 17.14
N SER A 263 -8.71 21.70 16.02
CA SER A 263 -7.26 21.37 15.88
C SER A 263 -6.55 20.81 17.13
N GLU A 264 -6.86 19.60 17.53
CA GLU A 264 -5.90 18.79 18.28
C GLU A 264 -5.61 17.51 17.50
N PRO A 265 -4.31 17.15 17.31
CA PRO A 265 -3.97 15.87 16.73
C PRO A 265 -4.46 14.78 17.66
N TRP A 266 -5.10 13.74 17.11
CA TRP A 266 -5.58 12.61 17.90
C TRP A 266 -4.43 12.02 18.72
N ARG A 267 -4.51 12.16 20.02
CA ARG A 267 -3.64 11.49 20.99
C ARG A 267 -4.33 10.21 21.42
N SER A 268 -3.57 9.12 21.41
CA SER A 268 -4.00 7.84 21.94
C SER A 268 -4.63 8.03 23.33
N LYS A 269 -5.97 7.86 23.43
CA LYS A 269 -6.58 7.61 24.73
C LYS A 269 -6.25 6.18 25.11
N GLU A 270 -5.72 6.02 26.31
CA GLU A 270 -5.48 4.77 26.96
C GLU A 270 -6.72 3.89 26.87
N ILE A 271 -6.56 2.72 26.25
CA ILE A 271 -7.57 1.66 26.37
C ILE A 271 -7.20 0.90 27.62
N GLU A 272 -8.00 1.06 28.67
CA GLU A 272 -7.98 0.18 29.82
C GLU A 272 -8.19 -1.25 29.33
N LEU A 273 -7.17 -2.07 29.53
CA LEU A 273 -7.25 -3.51 29.40
C LEU A 273 -8.20 -4.01 30.51
N LEU A 274 -9.37 -4.45 30.14
CA LEU A 274 -10.17 -5.32 30.99
C LEU A 274 -9.47 -6.67 31.08
N ALA A 275 -9.12 -7.02 32.30
CA ALA A 275 -8.54 -8.27 32.72
C ALA A 275 -9.45 -9.48 32.42
#